data_963c2e85c475ec57f97918d01ac089d5
#
_entry.id   963c2e85c475ec57f97918d01ac089d5
#
_cell.length_a   1.000
_cell.length_b   1.000
_cell.length_c   1.000
_cell.angle_alpha   90.00
_cell.angle_beta   90.00
_cell.angle_gamma   90.00
#
_symmetry.space_group_name_H-M   'P 1'
#
loop_
_entity.id
_entity.type
_entity.pdbx_description
1 polymer ?
#
loop_
_entity_poly.entity_id
_entity_poly.type
_entity_poly.pdbx_seq_one_letter_code
_entity_poly.pdbx_strand_id
1 'polypeptide(L)'
;QSLETQITSAKDNANAVIQKPIRTVQEVNNALQQVNQLNQQLTEAISQLQPLSNNDALKAARLELENKINQTVQTDGMTQQSVDAYQNAKREAQNESNTALALINNGDATEQQITTETDRVNQQTTNLTQAINGLTVNKEPLETAKNQLQANIDQKPSTDGMTQQSVQSYQRKLQEAKDKINSINNVLANNPDVSAIRTNKVEAEQINKELTQAKQGLTVDKQPLINAKTALQQSLDNQPSTTGMTEATIQNYNAKRQKAEQAIQKANKVIENAQPSVQQVSDEKSKVELALSELNNAKSALRADKQELQHAYDQLIQPTDLNNKKPATINAYNQRYQQFSNELNNTKTNADRILKEQNPSVADVNNALNKVREVQQKLN
;
A
#
# COMPACT_ATOMS: atom_id res chain seq x y z
N GLN A 1 38.97 -14.42 -44.92
CA GLN A 1 38.86 -14.96 -43.54
C GLN A 1 38.83 -16.48 -43.62
N SER A 2 39.64 -17.16 -42.78
CA SER A 2 39.59 -18.62 -42.71
C SER A 2 38.21 -19.08 -42.22
N LEU A 3 37.80 -20.29 -42.62
CA LEU A 3 36.55 -20.89 -42.17
C LEU A 3 36.49 -20.94 -40.62
N GLU A 4 37.63 -21.17 -39.98
CA GLU A 4 37.82 -21.15 -38.52
C GLU A 4 37.50 -19.78 -37.90
N THR A 5 37.93 -18.68 -38.54
CA THR A 5 37.62 -17.31 -38.12
C THR A 5 36.15 -17.03 -38.28
N GLN A 6 35.51 -17.54 -39.32
CA GLN A 6 34.06 -17.36 -39.53
C GLN A 6 33.26 -18.15 -38.49
N ILE A 7 33.68 -19.37 -38.13
CA ILE A 7 33.07 -20.21 -37.08
C ILE A 7 33.20 -19.52 -35.72
N THR A 8 34.39 -18.97 -35.41
CA THR A 8 34.62 -18.25 -34.14
C THR A 8 33.74 -17.00 -34.05
N SER A 9 33.68 -16.21 -35.13
CA SER A 9 32.84 -15.02 -35.19
C SER A 9 31.32 -15.37 -35.04
N ALA A 10 30.86 -16.43 -35.69
CA ALA A 10 29.49 -16.88 -35.59
C ALA A 10 29.18 -17.42 -34.19
N LYS A 11 30.11 -18.12 -33.55
CA LYS A 11 30.02 -18.58 -32.16
C LYS A 11 29.98 -17.42 -31.20
N ASP A 12 30.85 -16.41 -31.38
CA ASP A 12 30.86 -15.21 -30.52
C ASP A 12 29.59 -14.40 -30.70
N ASN A 13 29.08 -14.26 -31.92
CA ASN A 13 27.80 -13.63 -32.21
C ASN A 13 26.64 -14.42 -31.60
N ALA A 14 26.63 -15.75 -31.72
CA ALA A 14 25.61 -16.61 -31.11
C ALA A 14 25.64 -16.48 -29.57
N ASN A 15 26.84 -16.49 -28.97
CA ASN A 15 27.05 -16.29 -27.55
C ASN A 15 26.57 -14.89 -27.08
N ALA A 16 26.86 -13.83 -27.83
CA ALA A 16 26.43 -12.49 -27.55
C ALA A 16 24.89 -12.40 -27.57
N VAL A 17 24.22 -13.06 -28.50
CA VAL A 17 22.76 -13.16 -28.57
C VAL A 17 22.20 -13.98 -27.39
N ILE A 18 22.89 -15.10 -27.04
CA ILE A 18 22.50 -15.98 -25.92
C ILE A 18 22.59 -15.25 -24.56
N GLN A 19 23.56 -14.36 -24.38
CA GLN A 19 23.79 -13.67 -23.10
C GLN A 19 22.95 -12.42 -22.92
N LYS A 20 22.22 -11.94 -23.95
CA LYS A 20 21.32 -10.80 -23.80
C LYS A 20 20.11 -11.12 -22.90
N PRO A 21 19.78 -10.28 -21.92
CA PRO A 21 18.59 -10.48 -21.07
C PRO A 21 17.27 -10.38 -21.85
N ILE A 22 17.27 -9.60 -22.94
CA ILE A 22 16.12 -9.43 -23.85
C ILE A 22 16.64 -9.56 -25.29
N ARG A 23 16.07 -10.50 -26.07
CA ARG A 23 16.44 -10.77 -27.47
C ARG A 23 15.24 -10.67 -28.39
N THR A 24 15.46 -10.19 -29.58
CA THR A 24 14.45 -10.22 -30.63
C THR A 24 14.52 -11.56 -31.40
N VAL A 25 13.39 -12.02 -31.91
CA VAL A 25 13.29 -13.19 -32.78
C VAL A 25 14.23 -13.02 -34.01
N GLN A 26 14.40 -11.80 -34.46
CA GLN A 26 15.26 -11.48 -35.62
C GLN A 26 16.75 -11.71 -35.31
N GLU A 27 17.23 -11.34 -34.11
CA GLU A 27 18.62 -11.58 -33.70
C GLU A 27 18.94 -13.09 -33.63
N VAL A 28 18.02 -13.87 -33.09
CA VAL A 28 18.13 -15.33 -33.02
C VAL A 28 18.13 -15.93 -34.42
N ASN A 29 17.22 -15.51 -35.28
CA ASN A 29 17.14 -16.00 -36.67
C ASN A 29 18.38 -15.66 -37.48
N ASN A 30 18.94 -14.46 -37.31
CA ASN A 30 20.18 -14.06 -38.00
C ASN A 30 21.38 -14.92 -37.53
N ALA A 31 21.50 -15.16 -36.21
CA ALA A 31 22.56 -16.05 -35.70
C ALA A 31 22.37 -17.48 -36.21
N LEU A 32 21.14 -18.00 -36.22
CA LEU A 32 20.79 -19.31 -36.75
C LEU A 32 21.09 -19.40 -38.26
N GLN A 33 20.77 -18.36 -39.02
CA GLN A 33 21.04 -18.32 -40.46
C GLN A 33 22.54 -18.33 -40.75
N GLN A 34 23.37 -17.61 -39.99
CA GLN A 34 24.84 -17.66 -40.11
C GLN A 34 25.37 -19.02 -39.77
N VAL A 35 24.91 -19.68 -38.71
CA VAL A 35 25.32 -21.06 -38.37
C VAL A 35 24.95 -22.04 -39.48
N ASN A 36 23.71 -21.94 -40.01
CA ASN A 36 23.27 -22.80 -41.10
C ASN A 36 24.08 -22.61 -42.39
N GLN A 37 24.44 -21.37 -42.71
CA GLN A 37 25.30 -21.05 -43.89
C GLN A 37 26.72 -21.61 -43.74
N LEU A 38 27.29 -21.52 -42.54
CA LEU A 38 28.59 -22.11 -42.23
C LEU A 38 28.54 -23.65 -42.25
N ASN A 39 27.45 -24.25 -41.80
CA ASN A 39 27.20 -25.68 -41.92
C ASN A 39 27.22 -26.14 -43.39
N GLN A 40 26.57 -25.40 -44.26
CA GLN A 40 26.53 -25.75 -45.70
C GLN A 40 27.95 -25.69 -46.32
N GLN A 41 28.70 -24.62 -46.06
CA GLN A 41 30.07 -24.47 -46.52
C GLN A 41 31.00 -25.60 -46.02
N LEU A 42 30.80 -25.98 -44.74
CA LEU A 42 31.58 -27.09 -44.15
C LEU A 42 31.25 -28.43 -44.80
N THR A 43 29.96 -28.67 -45.07
CA THR A 43 29.49 -29.89 -45.77
C THR A 43 30.03 -29.97 -47.20
N GLU A 44 30.06 -28.84 -47.94
CA GLU A 44 30.66 -28.75 -49.29
C GLU A 44 32.14 -29.04 -49.25
N ALA A 45 32.89 -28.53 -48.28
CA ALA A 45 34.32 -28.81 -48.12
C ALA A 45 34.60 -30.30 -47.89
N ILE A 46 33.76 -30.98 -47.08
CA ILE A 46 33.86 -32.44 -46.88
C ILE A 46 33.60 -33.23 -48.19
N SER A 47 32.60 -32.80 -48.97
CA SER A 47 32.22 -33.49 -50.20
C SER A 47 33.27 -33.47 -51.28
N GLN A 48 34.26 -32.54 -51.20
CA GLN A 48 35.37 -32.40 -52.11
C GLN A 48 36.57 -33.33 -51.77
N LEU A 49 36.53 -33.99 -50.60
CA LEU A 49 37.61 -34.89 -50.21
C LEU A 49 37.63 -36.13 -51.07
N GLN A 50 38.82 -36.47 -51.62
CA GLN A 50 39.01 -37.71 -52.30
C GLN A 50 39.29 -38.84 -51.29
N PRO A 51 38.54 -39.93 -51.33
CA PRO A 51 38.77 -41.03 -50.39
C PRO A 51 40.15 -41.69 -50.71
N LEU A 52 40.91 -41.89 -49.64
CA LEU A 52 42.06 -42.73 -49.68
C LEU A 52 41.66 -44.18 -49.58
N SER A 53 42.48 -45.07 -50.00
CA SER A 53 42.26 -46.49 -49.80
C SER A 53 42.10 -46.79 -48.30
N ASN A 54 41.10 -47.56 -47.95
CA ASN A 54 40.79 -48.01 -46.59
C ASN A 54 40.39 -46.89 -45.53
N ASN A 55 40.05 -45.67 -45.96
CA ASN A 55 39.60 -44.64 -45.03
C ASN A 55 38.10 -44.37 -45.03
N ASP A 56 37.25 -45.29 -45.54
CA ASP A 56 35.81 -45.11 -45.64
C ASP A 56 35.13 -45.07 -44.27
N ALA A 57 35.62 -45.90 -43.32
CA ALA A 57 35.14 -45.88 -41.94
C ALA A 57 35.42 -44.53 -41.26
N LEU A 58 36.60 -43.96 -41.42
CA LEU A 58 36.98 -42.66 -40.90
C LEU A 58 36.14 -41.53 -41.52
N LYS A 59 35.89 -41.60 -42.85
CA LYS A 59 35.01 -40.66 -43.56
C LYS A 59 33.59 -40.74 -43.01
N ALA A 60 33.05 -41.95 -42.81
CA ALA A 60 31.72 -42.14 -42.28
C ALA A 60 31.59 -41.60 -40.83
N ALA A 61 32.57 -41.93 -39.99
CA ALA A 61 32.61 -41.43 -38.60
C ALA A 61 32.70 -39.88 -38.56
N ARG A 62 33.56 -39.31 -39.41
CA ARG A 62 33.70 -37.86 -39.52
C ARG A 62 32.42 -37.20 -40.03
N LEU A 63 31.73 -37.78 -41.01
CA LEU A 63 30.44 -37.25 -41.47
C LEU A 63 29.38 -37.25 -40.35
N GLU A 64 29.34 -38.31 -39.56
CA GLU A 64 28.45 -38.39 -38.41
C GLU A 64 28.78 -37.30 -37.37
N LEU A 65 30.08 -37.12 -37.07
CA LEU A 65 30.57 -36.06 -36.20
C LEU A 65 30.17 -34.67 -36.73
N GLU A 66 30.38 -34.40 -38.00
CA GLU A 66 30.02 -33.14 -38.65
C GLU A 66 28.50 -32.90 -38.61
N ASN A 67 27.69 -33.91 -38.85
CA ASN A 67 26.24 -33.81 -38.72
C ASN A 67 25.85 -33.44 -37.27
N LYS A 68 26.53 -34.00 -36.28
CA LYS A 68 26.32 -33.69 -34.89
C LYS A 68 26.76 -32.26 -34.52
N ILE A 69 27.95 -31.83 -35.02
CA ILE A 69 28.47 -30.45 -34.86
C ILE A 69 27.47 -29.44 -35.44
N ASN A 70 26.86 -29.79 -36.56
CA ASN A 70 25.97 -28.92 -37.31
C ASN A 70 24.50 -28.98 -36.86
N GLN A 71 24.20 -29.85 -35.89
CA GLN A 71 22.87 -29.93 -35.30
C GLN A 71 22.51 -28.59 -34.63
N THR A 72 21.31 -28.08 -34.95
CA THR A 72 20.77 -26.91 -34.24
C THR A 72 20.44 -27.28 -32.80
N VAL A 73 21.09 -26.65 -31.84
CA VAL A 73 20.90 -26.87 -30.41
C VAL A 73 20.46 -25.57 -29.77
N GLN A 74 19.31 -25.61 -29.08
CA GLN A 74 18.80 -24.48 -28.32
C GLN A 74 19.56 -24.37 -27.00
N THR A 75 20.28 -23.27 -26.80
CA THR A 75 21.05 -22.98 -25.58
C THR A 75 20.49 -21.81 -24.78
N ASP A 76 19.52 -21.11 -25.37
CA ASP A 76 18.87 -19.97 -24.74
C ASP A 76 18.03 -20.42 -23.54
N GLY A 77 18.27 -19.77 -22.38
CA GLY A 77 17.59 -20.13 -21.13
C GLY A 77 18.18 -21.35 -20.43
N MET A 78 19.29 -21.91 -20.91
CA MET A 78 20.05 -22.96 -20.24
C MET A 78 21.07 -22.37 -19.26
N THR A 79 21.54 -23.16 -18.30
CA THR A 79 22.62 -22.75 -17.40
C THR A 79 23.89 -22.50 -18.13
N GLN A 80 24.63 -21.46 -17.74
CA GLN A 80 25.91 -21.11 -18.37
C GLN A 80 26.90 -22.29 -18.35
N GLN A 81 26.94 -23.01 -17.21
CA GLN A 81 27.81 -24.18 -17.08
C GLN A 81 27.51 -25.27 -18.12
N SER A 82 26.25 -25.59 -18.38
CA SER A 82 25.86 -26.59 -19.36
C SER A 82 26.10 -26.11 -20.78
N VAL A 83 25.94 -24.83 -21.06
CA VAL A 83 26.23 -24.20 -22.35
C VAL A 83 27.75 -24.23 -22.61
N ASP A 84 28.58 -23.88 -21.63
CA ASP A 84 30.03 -23.92 -21.73
C ASP A 84 30.54 -25.34 -21.99
N ALA A 85 29.99 -26.33 -21.30
CA ALA A 85 30.31 -27.74 -21.53
C ALA A 85 29.96 -28.17 -22.96
N TYR A 86 28.81 -27.80 -23.47
CA TYR A 86 28.38 -28.04 -24.84
C TYR A 86 29.31 -27.36 -25.85
N GLN A 87 29.64 -26.09 -25.62
CA GLN A 87 30.51 -25.32 -26.51
C GLN A 87 31.95 -25.91 -26.54
N ASN A 88 32.47 -26.34 -25.39
CA ASN A 88 33.77 -27.02 -25.31
C ASN A 88 33.76 -28.33 -26.07
N ALA A 89 32.77 -29.19 -25.85
CA ALA A 89 32.63 -30.45 -26.59
C ALA A 89 32.49 -30.20 -28.08
N LYS A 90 31.77 -29.20 -28.52
CA LYS A 90 31.62 -28.81 -29.93
C LYS A 90 32.97 -28.38 -30.55
N ARG A 91 33.76 -27.60 -29.80
CA ARG A 91 35.10 -27.16 -30.24
C ARG A 91 36.07 -28.32 -30.34
N GLU A 92 36.08 -29.23 -29.37
CA GLU A 92 36.88 -30.46 -29.42
C GLU A 92 36.49 -31.35 -30.59
N ALA A 93 35.19 -31.53 -30.83
CA ALA A 93 34.66 -32.25 -31.98
C ALA A 93 35.10 -31.61 -33.31
N GLN A 94 35.12 -30.29 -33.43
CA GLN A 94 35.61 -29.58 -34.61
C GLN A 94 37.12 -29.80 -34.83
N ASN A 95 37.89 -29.74 -33.72
CA ASN A 95 39.31 -29.99 -33.78
C ASN A 95 39.62 -31.44 -34.28
N GLU A 96 38.90 -32.42 -33.72
CA GLU A 96 39.06 -33.82 -34.12
C GLU A 96 38.60 -34.04 -35.56
N SER A 97 37.51 -33.43 -36.01
CA SER A 97 37.11 -33.46 -37.43
C SER A 97 38.18 -32.92 -38.35
N ASN A 98 38.91 -31.86 -37.95
CA ASN A 98 40.01 -31.31 -38.69
C ASN A 98 41.24 -32.26 -38.70
N THR A 99 41.50 -32.92 -37.56
CA THR A 99 42.56 -33.94 -37.47
C THR A 99 42.26 -35.14 -38.37
N ALA A 100 41.04 -35.62 -38.34
CA ALA A 100 40.56 -36.69 -39.21
C ALA A 100 40.66 -36.31 -40.70
N LEU A 101 40.30 -35.06 -41.04
CA LEU A 101 40.47 -34.56 -42.41
C LEU A 101 41.91 -34.57 -42.87
N ALA A 102 42.83 -34.12 -42.01
CA ALA A 102 44.25 -34.14 -42.32
C ALA A 102 44.73 -35.56 -42.56
N LEU A 103 44.29 -36.53 -41.76
CA LEU A 103 44.68 -37.95 -41.94
C LEU A 103 44.05 -38.58 -43.19
N ILE A 104 42.78 -38.25 -43.52
CA ILE A 104 42.12 -38.69 -44.76
C ILE A 104 42.88 -38.22 -45.99
N ASN A 105 43.49 -37.03 -45.96
CA ASN A 105 44.29 -36.45 -47.09
C ASN A 105 45.74 -36.91 -47.09
N ASN A 106 46.16 -37.64 -46.05
CA ASN A 106 47.50 -38.14 -45.97
C ASN A 106 47.60 -39.52 -46.70
N GLY A 107 48.19 -39.55 -47.87
CA GLY A 107 48.37 -40.77 -48.64
C GLY A 107 49.28 -41.84 -48.00
N ASP A 108 50.02 -41.42 -46.95
CA ASP A 108 50.96 -42.31 -46.23
C ASP A 108 50.37 -42.79 -44.90
N ALA A 109 49.10 -42.49 -44.63
CA ALA A 109 48.44 -42.92 -43.38
C ALA A 109 48.29 -44.43 -43.25
N THR A 110 48.76 -44.97 -42.13
CA THR A 110 48.62 -46.40 -41.83
C THR A 110 47.24 -46.80 -41.45
N GLU A 111 46.81 -48.04 -41.65
CA GLU A 111 45.52 -48.60 -41.22
C GLU A 111 45.32 -48.43 -39.72
N GLN A 112 46.37 -48.60 -38.91
CA GLN A 112 46.30 -48.40 -37.46
C GLN A 112 46.02 -46.94 -37.08
N GLN A 113 46.63 -45.94 -37.78
CA GLN A 113 46.35 -44.52 -37.57
C GLN A 113 44.91 -44.19 -37.92
N ILE A 114 44.40 -44.71 -39.05
CA ILE A 114 43.01 -44.51 -39.49
C ILE A 114 42.02 -45.13 -38.47
N THR A 115 42.28 -46.35 -37.97
CA THR A 115 41.44 -46.99 -36.97
C THR A 115 41.43 -46.19 -35.65
N THR A 116 42.62 -45.82 -35.14
CA THR A 116 42.75 -45.03 -33.91
C THR A 116 42.04 -43.70 -34.04
N GLU A 117 42.16 -43.02 -35.18
CA GLU A 117 41.47 -41.76 -35.41
C GLU A 117 39.97 -41.95 -35.56
N THR A 118 39.52 -43.05 -36.18
CA THR A 118 38.06 -43.40 -36.22
C THR A 118 37.48 -43.53 -34.83
N ASP A 119 38.18 -44.22 -33.91
CA ASP A 119 37.76 -44.38 -32.52
C ASP A 119 37.70 -43.03 -31.80
N ARG A 120 38.66 -42.14 -32.03
CA ARG A 120 38.67 -40.78 -31.47
C ARG A 120 37.48 -39.95 -31.97
N VAL A 121 37.21 -39.98 -33.28
CA VAL A 121 36.09 -39.29 -33.90
C VAL A 121 34.74 -39.80 -33.30
N ASN A 122 34.61 -41.12 -33.17
CA ASN A 122 33.44 -41.74 -32.54
C ASN A 122 33.29 -41.31 -31.06
N GLN A 123 34.42 -41.23 -30.34
CA GLN A 123 34.41 -40.74 -28.95
C GLN A 123 33.96 -39.28 -28.87
N GLN A 124 34.43 -38.41 -29.80
CA GLN A 124 34.00 -37.00 -29.83
C GLN A 124 32.52 -36.88 -30.19
N THR A 125 31.97 -37.72 -31.07
CA THR A 125 30.54 -37.78 -31.38
C THR A 125 29.74 -38.14 -30.13
N THR A 126 30.23 -39.10 -29.33
CA THR A 126 29.61 -39.48 -28.04
C THR A 126 29.68 -38.34 -27.04
N ASN A 127 30.87 -37.70 -26.88
CA ASN A 127 31.07 -36.59 -25.96
C ASN A 127 30.16 -35.40 -26.29
N LEU A 128 30.06 -35.04 -27.57
CA LEU A 128 29.18 -33.96 -28.02
C LEU A 128 27.71 -34.29 -27.79
N THR A 129 27.31 -35.56 -28.05
CA THR A 129 25.94 -36.01 -27.76
C THR A 129 25.61 -35.92 -26.28
N GLN A 130 26.55 -36.35 -25.42
CA GLN A 130 26.38 -36.22 -23.97
C GLN A 130 26.28 -34.75 -23.52
N ALA A 131 27.11 -33.90 -24.10
CA ALA A 131 27.06 -32.48 -23.78
C ALA A 131 25.71 -31.80 -24.21
N ILE A 132 25.18 -32.18 -25.37
CA ILE A 132 23.87 -31.73 -25.85
C ILE A 132 22.77 -32.20 -24.88
N ASN A 133 22.78 -33.47 -24.49
CA ASN A 133 21.81 -34.06 -23.56
C ASN A 133 21.99 -33.52 -22.14
N GLY A 134 23.16 -33.01 -21.80
CA GLY A 134 23.48 -32.42 -20.51
C GLY A 134 23.05 -30.94 -20.36
N LEU A 135 22.45 -30.32 -21.38
CA LEU A 135 21.94 -28.96 -21.30
C LEU A 135 20.79 -28.90 -20.25
N THR A 136 20.92 -27.99 -19.31
CA THR A 136 19.98 -27.85 -18.18
C THR A 136 19.38 -26.46 -18.16
N VAL A 137 18.05 -26.39 -17.92
CA VAL A 137 17.31 -25.13 -17.86
C VAL A 137 17.78 -24.29 -16.67
N ASN A 138 18.04 -23.02 -16.92
CA ASN A 138 18.41 -22.07 -15.88
C ASN A 138 17.16 -21.64 -15.10
N LYS A 139 17.07 -22.06 -13.84
CA LYS A 139 15.98 -21.74 -12.92
C LYS A 139 16.19 -20.47 -12.13
N GLU A 140 17.44 -19.98 -12.07
CA GLU A 140 17.85 -18.82 -11.24
C GLU A 140 17.01 -17.55 -11.48
N PRO A 141 16.66 -17.16 -12.73
CA PRO A 141 15.84 -15.98 -12.95
C PRO A 141 14.47 -16.05 -12.30
N LEU A 142 13.85 -17.24 -12.28
CA LEU A 142 12.57 -17.47 -11.60
C LEU A 142 12.72 -17.53 -10.08
N GLU A 143 13.77 -18.16 -9.58
CA GLU A 143 14.10 -18.19 -8.15
C GLU A 143 14.34 -16.78 -7.62
N THR A 144 15.05 -15.94 -8.36
CA THR A 144 15.27 -14.52 -8.01
C THR A 144 13.95 -13.76 -7.95
N ALA A 145 13.11 -13.90 -8.96
CA ALA A 145 11.79 -13.24 -8.99
C ALA A 145 10.89 -13.73 -7.83
N LYS A 146 10.91 -15.04 -7.53
CA LYS A 146 10.24 -15.63 -6.37
C LYS A 146 10.73 -15.02 -5.06
N ASN A 147 12.04 -14.93 -4.87
CA ASN A 147 12.62 -14.39 -3.64
C ASN A 147 12.28 -12.90 -3.44
N GLN A 148 12.27 -12.12 -4.51
CA GLN A 148 11.84 -10.72 -4.48
C GLN A 148 10.36 -10.59 -4.11
N LEU A 149 9.51 -11.44 -4.69
CA LEU A 149 8.09 -11.47 -4.36
C LEU A 149 7.87 -11.90 -2.90
N GLN A 150 8.59 -12.92 -2.42
CA GLN A 150 8.53 -13.37 -1.03
C GLN A 150 8.97 -12.26 -0.06
N ALA A 151 10.08 -11.57 -0.35
CA ALA A 151 10.55 -10.45 0.46
C ALA A 151 9.50 -9.33 0.53
N ASN A 152 8.80 -9.07 -0.56
CA ASN A 152 7.71 -8.10 -0.58
C ASN A 152 6.49 -8.57 0.24
N ILE A 153 6.14 -9.87 0.18
CA ILE A 153 5.08 -10.47 1.02
C ILE A 153 5.40 -10.31 2.50
N ASP A 154 6.67 -10.50 2.88
CA ASP A 154 7.11 -10.47 4.29
C ASP A 154 7.12 -9.05 4.88
N GLN A 155 7.26 -8.03 4.05
CA GLN A 155 7.13 -6.62 4.42
C GLN A 155 5.65 -6.23 4.56
N LYS A 156 5.08 -6.46 5.74
CA LYS A 156 3.67 -6.17 6.02
C LYS A 156 3.51 -4.74 6.56
N PRO A 157 2.85 -3.83 5.83
CA PRO A 157 2.47 -2.54 6.39
C PRO A 157 1.38 -2.69 7.45
N SER A 158 1.31 -1.76 8.40
CA SER A 158 0.13 -1.66 9.27
C SER A 158 -1.09 -1.26 8.46
N THR A 159 -2.21 -1.91 8.73
CA THR A 159 -3.52 -1.58 8.15
C THR A 159 -4.46 -0.90 9.15
N ASP A 160 -4.00 -0.70 10.39
CA ASP A 160 -4.78 -0.03 11.41
C ASP A 160 -5.05 1.42 11.02
N GLY A 161 -6.30 1.83 11.14
CA GLY A 161 -6.72 3.19 10.76
C GLY A 161 -6.75 3.47 9.26
N MET A 162 -6.62 2.44 8.41
CA MET A 162 -6.78 2.56 6.98
C MET A 162 -8.22 2.29 6.54
N THR A 163 -8.60 2.80 5.35
CA THR A 163 -9.93 2.53 4.80
C THR A 163 -10.11 1.06 4.48
N GLN A 164 -11.28 0.51 4.75
CA GLN A 164 -11.62 -0.89 4.48
C GLN A 164 -11.38 -1.26 3.01
N GLN A 165 -11.70 -0.38 2.07
CA GLN A 165 -11.51 -0.61 0.64
C GLN A 165 -10.03 -0.79 0.27
N SER A 166 -9.15 0.08 0.79
CA SER A 166 -7.70 -0.02 0.51
C SER A 166 -7.09 -1.26 1.16
N VAL A 167 -7.52 -1.62 2.36
CA VAL A 167 -7.11 -2.84 3.06
C VAL A 167 -7.54 -4.09 2.30
N GLN A 168 -8.77 -4.17 1.83
CA GLN A 168 -9.27 -5.31 1.04
C GLN A 168 -8.51 -5.44 -0.29
N SER A 169 -8.19 -4.33 -0.95
CA SER A 169 -7.39 -4.35 -2.17
C SER A 169 -5.99 -4.90 -1.91
N TYR A 170 -5.34 -4.43 -0.85
CA TYR A 170 -4.03 -4.95 -0.42
C TYR A 170 -4.09 -6.45 -0.07
N GLN A 171 -5.07 -6.87 0.73
CA GLN A 171 -5.20 -8.28 1.14
C GLN A 171 -5.42 -9.22 -0.04
N ARG A 172 -6.22 -8.80 -1.04
CA ARG A 172 -6.42 -9.57 -2.27
C ARG A 172 -5.10 -9.75 -3.02
N LYS A 173 -4.33 -8.67 -3.22
CA LYS A 173 -3.03 -8.74 -3.91
C LYS A 173 -2.01 -9.54 -3.10
N LEU A 174 -2.04 -9.47 -1.79
CA LEU A 174 -1.22 -10.31 -0.92
C LEU A 174 -1.54 -11.79 -1.09
N GLN A 175 -2.82 -12.15 -1.21
CA GLN A 175 -3.24 -13.54 -1.45
C GLN A 175 -2.80 -14.02 -2.84
N GLU A 176 -3.02 -13.22 -3.89
CA GLU A 176 -2.52 -13.51 -5.24
C GLU A 176 -1.00 -13.75 -5.26
N ALA A 177 -0.24 -12.95 -4.51
CA ALA A 177 1.21 -13.10 -4.39
C ALA A 177 1.60 -14.43 -3.71
N LYS A 178 0.93 -14.81 -2.64
CA LYS A 178 1.15 -16.09 -1.95
C LYS A 178 0.81 -17.30 -2.85
N ASP A 179 -0.30 -17.20 -3.57
CA ASP A 179 -0.71 -18.25 -4.50
C ASP A 179 0.30 -18.39 -5.64
N LYS A 180 0.86 -17.28 -6.11
CA LYS A 180 1.93 -17.28 -7.12
C LYS A 180 3.21 -17.94 -6.60
N ILE A 181 3.63 -17.68 -5.36
CA ILE A 181 4.78 -18.37 -4.74
C ILE A 181 4.56 -19.90 -4.74
N ASN A 182 3.37 -20.35 -4.35
CA ASN A 182 3.04 -21.78 -4.37
C ASN A 182 3.08 -22.36 -5.78
N SER A 183 2.54 -21.64 -6.76
CA SER A 183 2.60 -22.03 -8.18
C SER A 183 4.04 -22.13 -8.68
N ILE A 184 4.90 -21.15 -8.36
CA ILE A 184 6.31 -21.15 -8.75
C ILE A 184 7.05 -22.34 -8.11
N ASN A 185 6.80 -22.65 -6.85
CA ASN A 185 7.42 -23.80 -6.19
C ASN A 185 7.06 -25.11 -6.92
N ASN A 186 5.81 -25.25 -7.37
CA ASN A 186 5.38 -26.41 -8.16
C ASN A 186 6.07 -26.45 -9.54
N VAL A 187 6.19 -25.31 -10.21
CA VAL A 187 6.91 -25.21 -11.50
C VAL A 187 8.37 -25.63 -11.34
N LEU A 188 9.06 -25.10 -10.33
CA LEU A 188 10.48 -25.40 -10.08
C LEU A 188 10.73 -26.89 -9.73
N ALA A 189 9.76 -27.54 -9.10
CA ALA A 189 9.84 -28.95 -8.72
C ALA A 189 9.62 -29.93 -9.89
N ASN A 190 8.95 -29.51 -10.97
CA ASN A 190 8.48 -30.38 -12.05
C ASN A 190 9.27 -30.25 -13.36
N ASN A 191 10.58 -30.08 -13.30
CA ASN A 191 11.47 -29.97 -14.48
C ASN A 191 10.93 -29.02 -15.57
N PRO A 192 10.79 -27.73 -15.28
CA PRO A 192 10.19 -26.77 -16.18
C PRO A 192 11.05 -26.58 -17.44
N ASP A 193 10.40 -26.29 -18.56
CA ASP A 193 11.06 -25.79 -19.75
C ASP A 193 11.38 -24.29 -19.63
N VAL A 194 12.13 -23.79 -20.59
CA VAL A 194 12.54 -22.38 -20.64
C VAL A 194 11.31 -21.43 -20.70
N SER A 195 10.27 -21.84 -21.42
CA SER A 195 9.04 -21.05 -21.55
C SER A 195 8.31 -20.93 -20.21
N ALA A 196 8.20 -22.02 -19.45
CA ALA A 196 7.61 -22.02 -18.12
C ALA A 196 8.39 -21.09 -17.16
N ILE A 197 9.73 -21.13 -17.20
CA ILE A 197 10.58 -20.22 -16.40
C ILE A 197 10.30 -18.77 -16.73
N ARG A 198 10.29 -18.41 -18.03
CA ARG A 198 10.05 -17.04 -18.48
C ARG A 198 8.67 -16.53 -18.12
N THR A 199 7.65 -17.31 -18.42
CA THR A 199 6.25 -16.92 -18.15
C THR A 199 6.04 -16.68 -16.66
N ASN A 200 6.46 -17.62 -15.81
CA ASN A 200 6.30 -17.49 -14.37
C ASN A 200 7.13 -16.37 -13.77
N LYS A 201 8.32 -16.08 -14.33
CA LYS A 201 9.11 -14.90 -13.93
C LYS A 201 8.38 -13.60 -14.21
N VAL A 202 7.88 -13.41 -15.44
CA VAL A 202 7.15 -12.19 -15.83
C VAL A 202 5.91 -12.00 -14.97
N GLU A 203 5.15 -13.08 -14.74
CA GLU A 203 3.96 -13.02 -13.88
C GLU A 203 4.31 -12.69 -12.42
N ALA A 204 5.39 -13.27 -11.88
CA ALA A 204 5.85 -12.96 -10.53
C ALA A 204 6.28 -11.49 -10.39
N GLU A 205 7.00 -10.95 -11.38
CA GLU A 205 7.42 -9.55 -11.40
C GLU A 205 6.21 -8.60 -11.50
N GLN A 206 5.20 -8.96 -12.30
CA GLN A 206 3.96 -8.18 -12.40
C GLN A 206 3.18 -8.18 -11.10
N ILE A 207 2.98 -9.35 -10.48
CA ILE A 207 2.29 -9.47 -9.19
C ILE A 207 3.07 -8.72 -8.10
N ASN A 208 4.41 -8.78 -8.12
CA ASN A 208 5.26 -8.03 -7.19
C ASN A 208 5.03 -6.52 -7.30
N LYS A 209 4.96 -6.01 -8.52
CA LYS A 209 4.65 -4.61 -8.78
C LYS A 209 3.25 -4.23 -8.29
N GLU A 210 2.25 -5.06 -8.56
CA GLU A 210 0.87 -4.84 -8.13
C GLU A 210 0.72 -4.88 -6.60
N LEU A 211 1.42 -5.78 -5.91
CA LEU A 211 1.46 -5.82 -4.45
C LEU A 211 2.08 -4.55 -3.87
N THR A 212 3.17 -4.07 -4.47
CA THR A 212 3.81 -2.81 -4.07
C THR A 212 2.83 -1.63 -4.25
N GLN A 213 2.14 -1.57 -5.39
CA GLN A 213 1.13 -0.54 -5.65
C GLN A 213 -0.04 -0.61 -4.66
N ALA A 214 -0.50 -1.82 -4.33
CA ALA A 214 -1.57 -2.01 -3.35
C ALA A 214 -1.15 -1.57 -1.93
N LYS A 215 0.10 -1.78 -1.54
CA LYS A 215 0.67 -1.25 -0.29
C LYS A 215 0.72 0.28 -0.28
N GLN A 216 1.16 0.88 -1.38
CA GLN A 216 1.20 2.34 -1.56
C GLN A 216 -0.20 2.95 -1.65
N GLY A 217 -1.18 2.17 -2.09
CA GLY A 217 -2.59 2.54 -2.17
C GLY A 217 -3.35 2.47 -0.85
N LEU A 218 -2.71 2.05 0.25
CA LEU A 218 -3.32 2.11 1.58
C LEU A 218 -3.59 3.57 1.95
N THR A 219 -4.85 3.86 2.27
CA THR A 219 -5.32 5.23 2.55
C THR A 219 -5.88 5.32 3.96
N VAL A 220 -5.50 6.39 4.66
CA VAL A 220 -5.97 6.64 6.03
C VAL A 220 -7.47 6.89 6.04
N ASP A 221 -8.18 6.23 6.95
CA ASP A 221 -9.62 6.44 7.15
C ASP A 221 -9.86 7.73 7.93
N LYS A 222 -10.41 8.74 7.26
CA LYS A 222 -10.77 10.03 7.83
C LYS A 222 -12.21 10.06 8.37
N GLN A 223 -13.01 9.02 8.11
CA GLN A 223 -14.42 9.01 8.47
C GLN A 223 -14.68 9.21 9.97
N PRO A 224 -13.91 8.61 10.90
CA PRO A 224 -14.06 8.87 12.31
C PRO A 224 -13.89 10.34 12.69
N LEU A 225 -12.93 11.04 12.07
CA LEU A 225 -12.71 12.48 12.27
C LEU A 225 -13.87 13.30 11.67
N ILE A 226 -14.33 12.93 10.48
CA ILE A 226 -15.48 13.59 9.82
C ILE A 226 -16.73 13.45 10.71
N ASN A 227 -16.97 12.28 11.26
CA ASN A 227 -18.10 12.05 12.17
C ASN A 227 -17.99 12.90 13.45
N ALA A 228 -16.82 12.95 14.06
CA ALA A 228 -16.56 13.78 15.24
C ALA A 228 -16.75 15.27 14.93
N LYS A 229 -16.25 15.75 13.81
CA LYS A 229 -16.44 17.12 13.32
C LYS A 229 -17.93 17.43 13.11
N THR A 230 -18.67 16.51 12.49
CA THR A 230 -20.11 16.66 12.26
C THR A 230 -20.87 16.79 13.58
N ALA A 231 -20.55 15.97 14.58
CA ALA A 231 -21.16 16.06 15.91
C ALA A 231 -20.85 17.40 16.58
N LEU A 232 -19.62 17.91 16.48
CA LEU A 232 -19.24 19.21 17.00
C LEU A 232 -19.97 20.34 16.28
N GLN A 233 -20.08 20.28 14.96
CA GLN A 233 -20.81 21.27 14.16
C GLN A 233 -22.29 21.31 14.55
N GLN A 234 -22.93 20.15 14.69
CA GLN A 234 -24.32 20.07 15.15
C GLN A 234 -24.50 20.70 16.53
N SER A 235 -23.56 20.51 17.44
CA SER A 235 -23.60 21.17 18.74
C SER A 235 -23.37 22.68 18.62
N LEU A 236 -22.50 23.15 17.73
CA LEU A 236 -22.32 24.57 17.47
C LEU A 236 -23.58 25.23 16.89
N ASP A 237 -24.25 24.53 15.97
CA ASP A 237 -25.46 25.03 15.30
C ASP A 237 -26.65 25.11 16.28
N ASN A 238 -26.71 24.20 17.26
CA ASN A 238 -27.71 24.21 18.30
C ASN A 238 -27.32 25.17 19.44
N GLN A 239 -27.48 26.47 19.18
CA GLN A 239 -27.11 27.52 20.13
C GLN A 239 -28.24 27.73 21.19
N PRO A 240 -27.91 27.63 22.48
CA PRO A 240 -28.86 28.03 23.54
C PRO A 240 -29.02 29.54 23.55
N SER A 241 -30.21 30.01 24.02
CA SER A 241 -30.37 31.42 24.37
C SER A 241 -29.51 31.76 25.58
N THR A 242 -28.79 32.86 25.53
CA THR A 242 -28.00 33.39 26.65
C THR A 242 -28.69 34.59 27.33
N THR A 243 -29.85 35.02 26.80
CA THR A 243 -30.61 36.12 27.36
C THR A 243 -31.04 35.80 28.81
N GLY A 244 -30.73 36.69 29.73
CA GLY A 244 -31.05 36.50 31.15
C GLY A 244 -30.19 35.50 31.92
N MET A 245 -29.04 35.07 31.28
CA MET A 245 -28.04 34.25 31.95
C MET A 245 -26.96 35.12 32.61
N THR A 246 -26.21 34.55 33.55
CA THR A 246 -25.09 35.27 34.21
C THR A 246 -23.96 35.51 33.24
N GLU A 247 -23.34 36.67 33.31
CA GLU A 247 -22.19 37.07 32.45
C GLU A 247 -21.06 36.04 32.51
N ALA A 248 -20.74 35.53 33.71
CA ALA A 248 -19.64 34.56 33.84
C ALA A 248 -19.91 33.24 33.06
N THR A 249 -21.17 32.76 33.10
CA THR A 249 -21.55 31.53 32.36
C THR A 249 -21.61 31.79 30.85
N ILE A 250 -22.02 32.96 30.41
CA ILE A 250 -22.03 33.40 29.01
C ILE A 250 -20.58 33.47 28.48
N GLN A 251 -19.68 34.10 29.21
CA GLN A 251 -18.27 34.22 28.82
C GLN A 251 -17.60 32.86 28.68
N ASN A 252 -17.84 31.94 29.64
CA ASN A 252 -17.33 30.58 29.54
C ASN A 252 -17.90 29.84 28.31
N TYR A 253 -19.19 29.94 28.06
CA TYR A 253 -19.85 29.35 26.88
C TYR A 253 -19.24 29.92 25.58
N ASN A 254 -19.12 31.24 25.49
CA ASN A 254 -18.57 31.89 24.30
C ASN A 254 -17.09 31.48 24.06
N ALA A 255 -16.28 31.35 25.12
CA ALA A 255 -14.88 30.87 25.00
C ALA A 255 -14.81 29.43 24.49
N LYS A 256 -15.69 28.54 25.00
CA LYS A 256 -15.73 27.15 24.53
C LYS A 256 -16.30 27.05 23.12
N ARG A 257 -17.28 27.86 22.75
CA ARG A 257 -17.78 27.99 21.39
C ARG A 257 -16.67 28.41 20.41
N GLN A 258 -15.88 29.42 20.72
CA GLN A 258 -14.76 29.86 19.90
C GLN A 258 -13.71 28.76 19.73
N LYS A 259 -13.38 28.04 20.81
CA LYS A 259 -12.47 26.88 20.73
C LYS A 259 -13.03 25.77 19.85
N ALA A 260 -14.34 25.52 19.91
CA ALA A 260 -15.00 24.55 19.06
C ALA A 260 -14.94 24.93 17.57
N GLU A 261 -15.17 26.22 17.25
CA GLU A 261 -15.02 26.74 15.89
C GLU A 261 -13.58 26.56 15.37
N GLN A 262 -12.57 26.85 16.22
CA GLN A 262 -11.15 26.61 15.87
C GLN A 262 -10.85 25.11 15.68
N ALA A 263 -11.44 24.25 16.50
CA ALA A 263 -11.28 22.80 16.35
C ALA A 263 -11.87 22.28 15.02
N ILE A 264 -13.00 22.80 14.56
CA ILE A 264 -13.57 22.53 13.24
C ILE A 264 -12.59 22.94 12.13
N GLN A 265 -12.01 24.12 12.21
CA GLN A 265 -11.05 24.62 11.21
C GLN A 265 -9.80 23.73 11.14
N LYS A 266 -9.27 23.31 12.29
CA LYS A 266 -8.11 22.41 12.35
C LYS A 266 -8.46 21.02 11.81
N ALA A 267 -9.63 20.50 12.15
CA ALA A 267 -10.13 19.23 11.62
C ALA A 267 -10.27 19.26 10.09
N ASN A 268 -10.79 20.37 9.54
CA ASN A 268 -10.87 20.55 8.09
C ASN A 268 -9.51 20.45 7.41
N LYS A 269 -8.46 21.06 7.98
CA LYS A 269 -7.09 20.98 7.44
C LYS A 269 -6.57 19.53 7.37
N VAL A 270 -6.84 18.72 8.40
CA VAL A 270 -6.46 17.31 8.41
C VAL A 270 -7.27 16.50 7.39
N ILE A 271 -8.58 16.77 7.30
CA ILE A 271 -9.47 16.09 6.33
C ILE A 271 -9.08 16.42 4.89
N GLU A 272 -8.72 17.67 4.60
CA GLU A 272 -8.31 18.16 3.28
C GLU A 272 -6.89 17.72 2.90
N ASN A 273 -6.05 17.35 3.88
CA ASN A 273 -4.74 16.80 3.59
C ASN A 273 -4.89 15.49 2.79
N ALA A 274 -4.22 15.42 1.63
CA ALA A 274 -4.28 14.24 0.75
C ALA A 274 -3.66 12.99 1.41
N GLN A 275 -2.67 13.16 2.27
CA GLN A 275 -1.90 12.07 2.91
C GLN A 275 -1.65 12.36 4.39
N PRO A 276 -2.69 12.41 5.23
CA PRO A 276 -2.48 12.52 6.67
C PRO A 276 -1.96 11.20 7.22
N SER A 277 -1.24 11.25 8.34
CA SER A 277 -0.92 10.03 9.09
C SER A 277 -2.15 9.56 9.89
N VAL A 278 -2.18 8.26 10.22
CA VAL A 278 -3.20 7.69 11.13
C VAL A 278 -3.19 8.44 12.47
N GLN A 279 -2.00 8.75 12.98
CA GLN A 279 -1.84 9.47 14.25
C GLN A 279 -2.41 10.89 14.17
N GLN A 280 -2.17 11.62 13.06
CA GLN A 280 -2.76 12.96 12.88
C GLN A 280 -4.28 12.94 12.90
N VAL A 281 -4.90 11.96 12.22
CA VAL A 281 -6.36 11.80 12.21
C VAL A 281 -6.89 11.44 13.59
N SER A 282 -6.24 10.51 14.29
CA SER A 282 -6.62 10.07 15.64
C SER A 282 -6.48 11.20 16.68
N ASP A 283 -5.37 11.92 16.66
CA ASP A 283 -5.12 13.03 17.58
C ASP A 283 -6.12 14.16 17.35
N GLU A 284 -6.40 14.50 16.11
CA GLU A 284 -7.35 15.55 15.78
C GLU A 284 -8.79 15.16 16.16
N LYS A 285 -9.16 13.89 15.93
CA LYS A 285 -10.45 13.34 16.41
C LYS A 285 -10.61 13.54 17.92
N SER A 286 -9.58 13.19 18.69
CA SER A 286 -9.61 13.35 20.16
C SER A 286 -9.77 14.80 20.57
N LYS A 287 -9.12 15.75 19.88
CA LYS A 287 -9.26 17.18 20.13
C LYS A 287 -10.65 17.70 19.81
N VAL A 288 -11.26 17.23 18.73
CA VAL A 288 -12.64 17.56 18.35
C VAL A 288 -13.63 17.03 19.36
N GLU A 289 -13.48 15.80 19.82
CA GLU A 289 -14.33 15.19 20.85
C GLU A 289 -14.20 15.92 22.19
N LEU A 290 -12.99 16.34 22.57
CA LEU A 290 -12.79 17.15 23.76
C LEU A 290 -13.49 18.53 23.65
N ALA A 291 -13.36 19.18 22.49
CA ALA A 291 -14.03 20.46 22.24
C ALA A 291 -15.55 20.31 22.31
N LEU A 292 -16.11 19.21 21.79
CA LEU A 292 -17.54 18.90 21.91
C LEU A 292 -17.98 18.74 23.38
N SER A 293 -17.20 17.96 24.14
CA SER A 293 -17.47 17.76 25.57
C SER A 293 -17.42 19.08 26.33
N GLU A 294 -16.40 19.89 26.10
CA GLU A 294 -16.26 21.21 26.76
C GLU A 294 -17.37 22.17 26.36
N LEU A 295 -17.80 22.19 25.10
CA LEU A 295 -18.92 23.02 24.63
C LEU A 295 -20.24 22.60 25.28
N ASN A 296 -20.50 21.29 25.29
CA ASN A 296 -21.75 20.77 25.92
C ASN A 296 -21.78 21.02 27.44
N ASN A 297 -20.63 20.88 28.11
CA ASN A 297 -20.50 21.21 29.51
C ASN A 297 -20.75 22.71 29.76
N ALA A 298 -20.22 23.58 28.92
CA ALA A 298 -20.44 25.00 29.04
C ALA A 298 -21.91 25.41 28.79
N LYS A 299 -22.57 24.74 27.82
CA LYS A 299 -24.03 24.92 27.61
C LYS A 299 -24.82 24.51 28.84
N SER A 300 -24.51 23.37 29.43
CA SER A 300 -25.15 22.85 30.63
C SER A 300 -24.84 23.69 31.88
N ALA A 301 -23.76 24.45 31.87
CA ALA A 301 -23.34 25.33 32.93
C ALA A 301 -23.96 26.74 32.87
N LEU A 302 -24.70 27.07 31.79
CA LEU A 302 -25.42 28.32 31.71
C LEU A 302 -26.42 28.43 32.86
N ARG A 303 -26.45 29.59 33.55
CA ARG A 303 -27.26 29.82 34.74
C ARG A 303 -28.03 31.11 34.59
N ALA A 304 -29.32 31.10 34.94
CA ALA A 304 -30.12 32.30 34.98
C ALA A 304 -29.55 33.29 35.99
N ASP A 305 -29.53 34.56 35.59
CA ASP A 305 -29.15 35.66 36.49
C ASP A 305 -30.26 35.97 37.45
N LYS A 306 -29.99 35.85 38.75
CA LYS A 306 -30.93 36.08 39.85
C LYS A 306 -30.71 37.42 40.57
N GLN A 307 -29.74 38.24 40.11
CA GLN A 307 -29.34 39.46 40.85
C GLN A 307 -30.49 40.44 40.98
N GLU A 308 -31.26 40.71 39.93
CA GLU A 308 -32.42 41.61 40.00
C GLU A 308 -33.53 41.06 40.89
N LEU A 309 -33.77 39.73 40.79
CA LEU A 309 -34.75 39.08 41.67
C LEU A 309 -34.31 39.14 43.12
N GLN A 310 -33.03 38.87 43.40
CA GLN A 310 -32.49 38.97 44.77
C GLN A 310 -32.65 40.40 45.30
N HIS A 311 -32.27 41.40 44.52
CA HIS A 311 -32.42 42.79 44.93
C HIS A 311 -33.88 43.18 45.20
N ALA A 312 -34.77 42.84 44.29
CA ALA A 312 -36.22 43.10 44.47
C ALA A 312 -36.81 42.35 45.66
N TYR A 313 -36.40 41.08 45.87
CA TYR A 313 -36.84 40.29 47.05
C TYR A 313 -36.32 40.91 48.36
N ASP A 314 -35.06 41.33 48.42
CA ASP A 314 -34.48 41.95 49.62
C ASP A 314 -35.18 43.22 49.95
N GLN A 315 -35.61 44.03 48.98
CA GLN A 315 -36.46 45.20 49.18
C GLN A 315 -37.87 44.83 49.69
N LEU A 316 -38.45 43.75 49.14
CA LEU A 316 -39.78 43.30 49.50
C LEU A 316 -39.86 42.79 50.97
N ILE A 317 -38.78 42.19 51.47
CA ILE A 317 -38.70 41.67 52.84
C ILE A 317 -38.24 42.67 53.85
N GLN A 318 -37.82 43.86 53.47
CA GLN A 318 -37.43 44.93 54.39
C GLN A 318 -38.69 45.35 55.22
N PRO A 319 -38.55 45.45 56.55
CA PRO A 319 -39.64 45.94 57.37
C PRO A 319 -39.91 47.43 57.07
N THR A 320 -41.13 47.78 56.88
CA THR A 320 -41.49 49.20 56.69
C THR A 320 -41.33 49.95 58.02
N ASP A 321 -40.55 51.04 58.01
CA ASP A 321 -40.42 51.89 59.17
C ASP A 321 -41.67 52.80 59.37
N LEU A 322 -42.40 52.52 60.39
CA LEU A 322 -43.62 53.24 60.78
C LEU A 322 -43.32 54.30 61.80
N ASN A 323 -42.11 54.44 62.29
CA ASN A 323 -41.81 55.44 63.33
C ASN A 323 -41.98 56.86 62.76
N ASN A 324 -42.50 57.73 63.63
CA ASN A 324 -42.79 59.15 63.34
C ASN A 324 -43.73 59.39 62.13
N LYS A 325 -44.52 58.40 61.79
CA LYS A 325 -45.58 58.53 60.78
C LYS A 325 -46.93 58.94 61.42
N LYS A 326 -47.78 59.63 60.67
CA LYS A 326 -49.14 59.99 61.13
C LYS A 326 -49.97 58.76 61.34
N PRO A 327 -50.74 58.62 62.45
CA PRO A 327 -51.55 57.45 62.75
C PRO A 327 -52.52 57.08 61.61
N ALA A 328 -53.14 58.07 60.95
CA ALA A 328 -54.05 57.81 59.84
C ALA A 328 -53.34 57.12 58.64
N THR A 329 -52.06 57.49 58.35
CA THR A 329 -51.27 56.88 57.30
C THR A 329 -50.82 55.47 57.71
N ILE A 330 -50.49 55.25 58.97
CA ILE A 330 -50.20 53.95 59.54
C ILE A 330 -51.43 53.01 59.38
N ASN A 331 -52.60 53.49 59.72
CA ASN A 331 -53.82 52.70 59.60
C ASN A 331 -54.14 52.35 58.14
N ALA A 332 -53.98 53.33 57.21
CA ALA A 332 -54.16 53.07 55.79
C ALA A 332 -53.13 52.05 55.26
N TYR A 333 -51.86 52.13 55.66
CA TYR A 333 -50.82 51.15 55.33
C TYR A 333 -51.18 49.74 55.85
N ASN A 334 -51.62 49.64 57.16
CA ASN A 334 -51.96 48.35 57.76
C ASN A 334 -53.15 47.69 57.07
N GLN A 335 -54.15 48.49 56.69
CA GLN A 335 -55.33 47.96 55.96
C GLN A 335 -54.93 47.44 54.62
N ARG A 336 -54.08 48.18 53.90
CA ARG A 336 -53.55 47.76 52.58
C ARG A 336 -52.68 46.53 52.72
N TYR A 337 -51.78 46.50 53.71
CA TYR A 337 -50.96 45.34 53.99
C TYR A 337 -51.81 44.08 54.28
N GLN A 338 -52.86 44.19 55.08
CA GLN A 338 -53.77 43.08 55.35
C GLN A 338 -54.48 42.59 54.06
N GLN A 339 -54.92 43.54 53.22
CA GLN A 339 -55.61 43.24 51.99
C GLN A 339 -54.73 42.38 51.03
N PHE A 340 -53.45 42.66 50.97
CA PHE A 340 -52.55 41.96 50.09
C PHE A 340 -51.66 40.92 50.80
N SER A 341 -51.85 40.64 52.07
CA SER A 341 -50.98 39.79 52.89
C SER A 341 -50.77 38.38 52.31
N ASN A 342 -51.84 37.76 51.82
CA ASN A 342 -51.74 36.43 51.19
C ASN A 342 -50.90 36.46 49.89
N GLU A 343 -51.16 37.46 49.05
CA GLU A 343 -50.46 37.64 47.83
C GLU A 343 -48.98 37.94 48.12
N LEU A 344 -48.69 38.80 49.08
CA LEU A 344 -47.31 39.12 49.52
C LEU A 344 -46.57 37.88 50.02
N ASN A 345 -47.22 37.09 50.90
CA ASN A 345 -46.64 35.88 51.49
C ASN A 345 -46.35 34.82 50.39
N ASN A 346 -47.27 34.60 49.46
CA ASN A 346 -47.12 33.69 48.34
C ASN A 346 -46.00 34.16 47.44
N THR A 347 -45.89 35.45 47.16
CA THR A 347 -44.83 36.05 46.33
C THR A 347 -43.48 35.91 47.00
N LYS A 348 -43.33 36.18 48.29
CA LYS A 348 -42.13 35.98 49.09
C LYS A 348 -41.70 34.52 49.07
N THR A 349 -42.59 33.59 49.32
CA THR A 349 -42.31 32.16 49.32
C THR A 349 -41.85 31.67 47.95
N ASN A 350 -42.48 32.09 46.85
CA ASN A 350 -42.12 31.71 45.51
C ASN A 350 -40.77 32.32 45.14
N ALA A 351 -40.52 33.59 45.42
CA ALA A 351 -39.23 34.24 45.11
C ALA A 351 -38.08 33.58 45.86
N ASP A 352 -38.28 33.31 47.19
CA ASP A 352 -37.27 32.59 48.00
C ASP A 352 -36.96 31.18 47.43
N ARG A 353 -38.00 30.45 47.03
CA ARG A 353 -37.83 29.16 46.37
C ARG A 353 -36.98 29.24 45.11
N ILE A 354 -37.29 30.17 44.18
CA ILE A 354 -36.53 30.38 42.93
C ILE A 354 -35.10 30.82 43.22
N LEU A 355 -34.89 31.72 44.22
CA LEU A 355 -33.53 32.15 44.60
C LEU A 355 -32.68 31.00 45.15
N LYS A 356 -33.29 30.06 45.88
CA LYS A 356 -32.64 28.87 46.45
C LYS A 356 -32.46 27.71 45.44
N GLU A 357 -33.26 27.72 44.38
CA GLU A 357 -33.17 26.71 43.33
C GLU A 357 -31.82 26.80 42.62
N GLN A 358 -31.14 25.66 42.42
CA GLN A 358 -29.79 25.63 41.84
C GLN A 358 -29.80 26.05 40.36
N ASN A 359 -30.80 25.62 39.61
CA ASN A 359 -30.91 25.84 38.16
C ASN A 359 -32.34 26.25 37.75
N PRO A 360 -32.86 27.38 38.21
CA PRO A 360 -34.15 27.85 37.74
C PRO A 360 -34.08 28.27 36.28
N SER A 361 -35.18 28.18 35.56
CA SER A 361 -35.24 28.73 34.21
C SER A 361 -35.23 30.27 34.25
N VAL A 362 -34.77 30.89 33.17
CA VAL A 362 -34.86 32.37 33.03
C VAL A 362 -36.29 32.83 33.11
N ALA A 363 -37.26 32.08 32.58
CA ALA A 363 -38.66 32.36 32.65
C ALA A 363 -39.18 32.37 34.13
N ASP A 364 -38.74 31.38 34.93
CA ASP A 364 -39.14 31.33 36.35
C ASP A 364 -38.58 32.51 37.14
N VAL A 365 -37.32 32.87 36.88
CA VAL A 365 -36.71 34.06 37.53
C VAL A 365 -37.44 35.34 37.12
N ASN A 366 -37.73 35.54 35.82
CA ASN A 366 -38.44 36.70 35.33
C ASN A 366 -39.87 36.77 35.85
N ASN A 367 -40.59 35.66 35.89
CA ASN A 367 -41.95 35.59 36.42
C ASN A 367 -41.97 35.94 37.92
N ALA A 368 -41.02 35.41 38.69
CA ALA A 368 -40.87 35.74 40.10
C ALA A 368 -40.54 37.23 40.31
N LEU A 369 -39.63 37.79 39.53
CA LEU A 369 -39.26 39.21 39.56
C LEU A 369 -40.45 40.10 39.24
N ASN A 370 -41.19 39.82 38.19
CA ASN A 370 -42.35 40.59 37.79
C ASN A 370 -43.41 40.56 38.88
N LYS A 371 -43.62 39.39 39.51
CA LYS A 371 -44.57 39.25 40.61
C LYS A 371 -44.15 40.03 41.85
N VAL A 372 -42.87 40.00 42.20
CA VAL A 372 -42.31 40.83 43.29
C VAL A 372 -42.55 42.33 43.02
N ARG A 373 -42.25 42.81 41.83
CA ARG A 373 -42.45 44.21 41.43
C ARG A 373 -43.91 44.62 41.43
N GLU A 374 -44.80 43.73 40.96
CA GLU A 374 -46.29 43.96 41.00
C GLU A 374 -46.78 44.16 42.43
N VAL A 375 -46.35 43.26 43.34
CA VAL A 375 -46.80 43.35 44.76
C VAL A 375 -46.18 44.57 45.41
N GLN A 376 -44.91 44.94 45.12
CA GLN A 376 -44.37 46.20 45.66
C GLN A 376 -45.14 47.43 45.22
N GLN A 377 -45.59 47.50 43.96
CA GLN A 377 -46.41 48.58 43.43
C GLN A 377 -47.79 48.63 44.14
N LYS A 378 -48.38 47.50 44.51
CA LYS A 378 -49.68 47.46 45.27
C LYS A 378 -49.52 47.92 46.69
N LEU A 379 -48.38 47.76 47.32
CA LEU A 379 -48.11 48.18 48.69
C LEU A 379 -47.69 49.67 48.80
N ASN A 380 -47.16 50.25 47.75
CA ASN A 380 -46.84 51.68 47.66
C ASN A 380 -48.06 52.48 47.25
#